data_8d1bd4a1e1fc44ffc4201f257dc7ce5a
#
_entry.id   8d1bd4a1e1fc44ffc4201f257dc7ce5a
#
_cell.length_a   1.000
_cell.length_b   1.000
_cell.length_c   1.000
_cell.angle_alpha   90.00
_cell.angle_beta   90.00
_cell.angle_gamma   90.00
#
_symmetry.space_group_name_H-M   'P 1'
#
loop_
_entity.id
_entity.type
_entity.pdbx_description
1 polymer ?
#
loop_
_entity_poly.entity_id
_entity_poly.type
_entity_poly.pdbx_seq_one_letter_code
_entity_poly.pdbx_strand_id
1 'polypeptide(L)' 'DPLKFYRAIAEFASLELRSWGMLYFEINPLYEKETREMLEGFGFKDIETKEDAFGKKRMMRAMK' A
#
# COMPACT_ATOMS: atom_id res chain seq x y z
N ASP A 1 2.88 -14.53 -8.31
CA ASP A 1 3.37 -13.31 -7.67
C ASP A 1 2.27 -12.72 -6.78
N PRO A 2 2.41 -12.87 -5.46
CA PRO A 2 1.36 -12.43 -4.52
C PRO A 2 1.17 -10.91 -4.48
N LEU A 3 2.12 -10.13 -4.98
CA LEU A 3 2.01 -8.69 -4.99
C LEU A 3 1.57 -8.12 -6.32
N LYS A 4 1.23 -8.97 -7.27
CA LYS A 4 0.92 -8.52 -8.62
C LYS A 4 -0.18 -7.45 -8.67
N PHE A 5 -1.30 -7.69 -7.97
CA PHE A 5 -2.40 -6.73 -7.94
C PHE A 5 -2.01 -5.44 -7.21
N TYR A 6 -1.32 -5.58 -6.09
CA TYR A 6 -0.88 -4.42 -5.31
C TYR A 6 0.09 -3.56 -6.11
N ARG A 7 1.00 -4.21 -6.84
CA ARG A 7 1.96 -3.51 -7.69
C ARG A 7 1.26 -2.76 -8.82
N ALA A 8 0.28 -3.39 -9.46
CA ALA A 8 -0.47 -2.75 -10.54
C ALA A 8 -1.23 -1.53 -10.03
N ILE A 9 -1.87 -1.63 -8.87
CA ILE A 9 -2.58 -0.52 -8.26
C ILE A 9 -1.61 0.60 -7.89
N ALA A 10 -0.47 0.25 -7.30
CA ALA A 10 0.53 1.24 -6.89
C ALA A 10 1.13 1.97 -8.10
N GLU A 11 1.42 1.24 -9.16
CA GLU A 11 1.94 1.85 -10.39
C GLU A 11 0.93 2.83 -10.97
N PHE A 12 -0.32 2.42 -11.10
CA PHE A 12 -1.38 3.29 -11.59
C PHE A 12 -1.52 4.53 -10.72
N ALA A 13 -1.57 4.34 -9.40
CA ALA A 13 -1.72 5.45 -8.47
C ALA A 13 -0.52 6.39 -8.50
N SER A 14 0.69 5.88 -8.71
CA SER A 14 1.88 6.72 -8.79
C SER A 14 1.85 7.66 -9.98
N LEU A 15 1.15 7.27 -11.03
CA LEU A 15 1.00 8.10 -12.24
C LEU A 15 -0.19 9.05 -12.16
N GLU A 16 -1.27 8.63 -11.51
CA GLU A 16 -2.55 9.35 -11.54
C GLU A 16 -2.82 10.22 -10.31
N LEU A 17 -2.28 9.84 -9.15
CA LEU A 17 -2.49 10.62 -7.93
C LEU A 17 -1.65 11.89 -7.96
N ARG A 18 -2.23 12.98 -7.49
CA ARG A 18 -1.51 14.23 -7.27
C ARG A 18 -0.64 14.07 -6.03
N SER A 19 0.37 14.95 -5.91
CA SER A 19 1.14 15.09 -4.67
C SER A 19 0.17 15.28 -3.51
N TRP A 20 0.44 14.62 -2.38
CA TRP A 20 -0.41 14.57 -1.19
C TRP A 20 -1.68 13.71 -1.37
N GLY A 21 -1.86 13.10 -2.54
CA GLY A 21 -2.95 12.14 -2.75
C GLY A 21 -2.74 10.88 -1.90
N MET A 22 -3.84 10.28 -1.47
CA MET A 22 -3.80 9.11 -0.59
C MET A 22 -4.25 7.86 -1.34
N LEU A 23 -3.54 6.76 -1.09
CA LEU A 23 -3.90 5.44 -1.59
C LEU A 23 -4.26 4.56 -0.41
N TYR A 24 -5.42 3.92 -0.47
CA TYR A 24 -5.90 2.99 0.54
C TYR A 24 -6.22 1.67 -0.13
N PHE A 25 -5.82 0.56 0.49
CA PHE A 25 -6.24 -0.75 -0.01
C PHE A 25 -6.10 -1.82 1.06
N GLU A 26 -6.83 -2.91 0.86
CA GLU A 26 -6.72 -4.08 1.70
C GLU A 26 -5.50 -4.88 1.31
N ILE A 27 -4.84 -5.46 2.30
CA ILE A 27 -3.66 -6.28 2.07
C ILE A 27 -3.82 -7.64 2.72
N ASN A 28 -3.06 -8.60 2.22
CA ASN A 28 -2.86 -9.85 2.92
C ASN A 28 -1.81 -9.61 4.01
N PRO A 29 -2.12 -9.88 5.28
CA PRO A 29 -1.17 -9.63 6.38
C PRO A 29 0.18 -10.32 6.20
N LEU A 30 0.22 -11.45 5.50
CA LEU A 30 1.46 -12.19 5.25
C LEU A 30 2.45 -11.38 4.41
N TYR A 31 1.98 -10.41 3.65
CA TYR A 31 2.81 -9.63 2.71
C TYR A 31 2.90 -8.16 3.10
N GLU A 32 2.65 -7.84 4.36
CA GLU A 32 2.68 -6.44 4.83
C GLU A 32 4.03 -5.78 4.55
N LYS A 33 5.11 -6.44 4.92
CA LYS A 33 6.45 -5.89 4.74
C LYS A 33 6.78 -5.70 3.25
N GLU A 34 6.53 -6.71 2.45
CA GLU A 34 6.83 -6.66 1.02
C GLU A 34 5.99 -5.60 0.32
N THR A 35 4.72 -5.45 0.72
CA THR A 35 3.84 -4.43 0.14
C THR A 35 4.33 -3.04 0.50
N ARG A 36 4.73 -2.83 1.74
CA ARG A 36 5.30 -1.55 2.17
C ARG A 36 6.55 -1.20 1.37
N GLU A 37 7.46 -2.14 1.22
CA GLU A 37 8.70 -1.92 0.47
C GLU A 37 8.39 -1.59 -1.00
N MET A 38 7.42 -2.26 -1.58
CA MET A 38 6.99 -2.01 -2.95
C MET A 38 6.44 -0.59 -3.09
N LEU A 39 5.61 -0.14 -2.16
CA LEU A 39 5.08 1.22 -2.17
C LEU A 39 6.19 2.26 -2.03
N GLU A 40 7.15 2.02 -1.15
CA GLU A 40 8.30 2.90 -1.01
C GLU A 40 9.08 3.01 -2.32
N GLY A 41 9.21 1.89 -3.04
CA GLY A 41 9.88 1.86 -4.33
C GLY A 41 9.19 2.69 -5.39
N PHE A 42 7.87 2.88 -5.30
CA PHE A 42 7.13 3.77 -6.19
C PHE A 42 7.10 5.22 -5.71
N GLY A 43 7.79 5.53 -4.63
CA GLY A 43 7.88 6.89 -4.12
C GLY A 43 6.77 7.30 -3.16
N PHE A 44 5.95 6.36 -2.72
CA PHE A 44 4.95 6.66 -1.68
C PHE A 44 5.62 6.85 -0.33
N LYS A 45 5.01 7.67 0.50
CA LYS A 45 5.52 8.02 1.84
C LYS A 45 4.38 7.96 2.85
N ASP A 46 4.73 8.12 4.12
CA ASP A 46 3.78 8.08 5.24
C ASP A 46 2.90 6.83 5.18
N ILE A 47 3.56 5.70 4.92
CA ILE A 47 2.87 4.42 4.76
C ILE A 47 2.47 3.90 6.13
N GLU A 48 1.17 3.69 6.33
CA GLU A 48 0.64 3.16 7.57
C GLU A 48 -0.10 1.86 7.31
N THR A 49 0.07 0.92 8.22
CA THR A 49 -0.70 -0.32 8.21
C THR A 49 -1.67 -0.26 9.36
N LYS A 50 -2.95 -0.55 9.09
CA LYS A 50 -3.99 -0.56 10.11
C LYS A 50 -4.45 -1.98 10.37
N GLU A 51 -4.64 -2.28 11.65
CA GLU A 51 -5.11 -3.58 12.09
C GLU A 51 -6.64 -3.58 12.14
N ASP A 52 -7.22 -4.77 11.90
CA ASP A 52 -8.65 -4.97 12.09
C ASP A 52 -8.97 -5.20 13.58
N ALA A 53 -10.24 -5.50 13.88
CA ALA A 53 -10.69 -5.72 15.25
C ALA A 53 -10.02 -6.93 15.93
N PHE A 54 -9.39 -7.80 15.17
CA PHE A 54 -8.71 -8.99 15.66
C PHE A 54 -7.19 -8.85 15.68
N GLY A 55 -6.69 -7.65 15.44
CA GLY A 55 -5.24 -7.38 15.46
C GLY A 55 -4.50 -7.77 14.20
N LYS A 56 -5.21 -8.08 13.12
CA LYS A 56 -4.57 -8.42 11.84
C LYS A 56 -4.37 -7.19 10.98
N LYS A 57 -3.21 -7.08 10.36
CA LYS A 57 -2.86 -5.96 9.49
C LYS A 57 -3.55 -6.12 8.14
N ARG A 58 -4.69 -5.46 7.96
CA ARG A 58 -5.57 -5.65 6.81
C ARG A 58 -5.64 -4.47 5.86
N MET A 59 -5.31 -3.28 6.33
CA MET A 59 -5.42 -2.07 5.52
C MET A 59 -4.08 -1.37 5.47
N MET A 60 -3.76 -0.81 4.32
CA MET A 60 -2.55 -0.01 4.17
C MET A 60 -2.92 1.31 3.53
N ARG A 61 -2.37 2.38 4.07
CA ARG A 61 -2.52 3.73 3.57
C ARG A 61 -1.16 4.27 3.17
N ALA A 62 -1.09 4.91 2.03
CA ALA A 62 0.15 5.52 1.56
C ALA A 62 -0.14 6.88 0.95
N MET A 63 0.79 7.80 1.08
CA MET A 63 0.69 9.14 0.51
C MET A 63 1.67 9.28 -0.65
N LYS A 64 1.24 9.93 -1.70
CA LYS A 64 2.13 10.23 -2.81
C LYS A 64 3.03 11.45 -2.55
#